data_be8bf586e98f6443e1d25b52b88205cd
#
_entry.id   be8bf586e98f6443e1d25b52b88205cd
#
_cell.length_a   1.000
_cell.length_b   1.000
_cell.length_c   1.000
_cell.angle_alpha   90.00
_cell.angle_beta   90.00
_cell.angle_gamma   90.00
#
_symmetry.space_group_name_H-M   'P 1'
#
loop_
_entity.id
_entity.type
_entity.pdbx_description
1 polymer ?
#
loop_
_entity_poly.entity_id
_entity_poly.type
_entity_poly.pdbx_seq_one_letter_code
_entity_poly.pdbx_strand_id
1 'polypeptide(L)'
;MALTKLNSLSIPANTVVATDIADGSITSAKLADDAVTSAKIADDAVVTAAIADDAVTTAKTTVTGANPNLVINGSMQIAQRPALTGQSGTNSAYGGVDRWYNELRNVGTYSVSQSTSVVPEGFSHSLEVKCTTADASLDANSYGHLTYKFEGQDVQDFKKGTSSAIAFALSFWVRSSKTGTYVVRIRDNSNARYISRNYTISSANTWENKTIVIPADTTGVITNNTSSGMSLYFWYSAGSDYTSGSPESAWGAAASSTLAPSQVNLSDTANATFYLTGVKLEAAAACTTYEHPDYSTEFTKCCRYFWAIRGDEGQDYSNNYGFVLQWSSARFSGWNPFWTMNFPVQMRAIPTTTIVGTWGTNNAGSWTNAGYKSRMSASLGFSGTTITGGAYAHFNSTDDAVHFDAEI
;
A
#
# COMPACT_ATOMS: atom_id res chain seq x y z
N MET A 1 -10.51 68.24 -33.39
CA MET A 1 -11.77 67.79 -32.75
C MET A 1 -11.44 66.67 -31.77
N ALA A 2 -11.66 66.92 -30.50
CA ALA A 2 -11.49 65.85 -29.51
C ALA A 2 -12.67 64.90 -29.69
N LEU A 3 -12.40 63.61 -29.96
CA LEU A 3 -13.43 62.56 -29.99
C LEU A 3 -14.02 62.43 -28.56
N THR A 4 -15.26 62.88 -28.44
CA THR A 4 -16.08 62.62 -27.28
C THR A 4 -16.24 61.12 -27.09
N LYS A 5 -16.22 60.64 -25.85
CA LYS A 5 -16.37 59.22 -25.51
C LYS A 5 -17.58 58.61 -26.25
N LEU A 6 -17.32 57.60 -27.07
CA LEU A 6 -18.36 56.73 -27.63
C LEU A 6 -19.02 55.97 -26.47
N ASN A 7 -20.33 56.06 -26.36
CA ASN A 7 -21.09 55.22 -25.42
C ASN A 7 -21.58 53.94 -26.13
N SER A 8 -22.03 52.95 -25.39
CA SER A 8 -22.46 51.65 -25.90
C SER A 8 -23.62 51.72 -26.93
N LEU A 9 -24.36 52.85 -26.99
CA LEU A 9 -25.44 53.09 -27.95
C LEU A 9 -24.93 53.65 -29.30
N SER A 10 -23.65 54.08 -29.35
CA SER A 10 -23.04 54.70 -30.55
C SER A 10 -22.31 53.70 -31.45
N ILE A 11 -22.16 52.45 -30.99
CA ILE A 11 -21.48 51.39 -31.72
C ILE A 11 -22.52 50.31 -32.04
N PRO A 12 -22.94 50.14 -33.30
CA PRO A 12 -23.85 49.05 -33.65
C PRO A 12 -23.20 47.70 -33.38
N ALA A 13 -24.02 46.67 -33.12
CA ALA A 13 -23.53 45.33 -32.94
C ALA A 13 -22.71 44.84 -34.13
N ASN A 14 -21.60 44.14 -33.88
CA ASN A 14 -20.66 43.57 -34.88
C ASN A 14 -19.92 44.60 -35.77
N THR A 15 -19.82 45.87 -35.37
CA THR A 15 -19.05 46.89 -36.13
C THR A 15 -17.58 46.96 -35.72
N VAL A 16 -17.21 46.47 -34.54
CA VAL A 16 -15.81 46.36 -34.12
C VAL A 16 -15.30 44.97 -34.54
N VAL A 17 -14.37 44.93 -35.45
CA VAL A 17 -13.72 43.69 -35.91
C VAL A 17 -12.31 43.58 -35.38
N ALA A 18 -11.69 42.40 -35.48
CA ALA A 18 -10.36 42.13 -34.90
C ALA A 18 -9.27 43.11 -35.34
N THR A 19 -9.34 43.59 -36.59
CA THR A 19 -8.41 44.58 -37.14
C THR A 19 -8.54 45.98 -36.54
N ASP A 20 -9.65 46.28 -35.85
CA ASP A 20 -9.88 47.55 -35.18
C ASP A 20 -9.26 47.59 -33.75
N ILE A 21 -8.78 46.46 -33.30
CA ILE A 21 -8.18 46.30 -31.96
C ILE A 21 -6.69 46.08 -32.14
N ALA A 22 -5.89 47.08 -31.73
CA ALA A 22 -4.43 46.92 -31.77
C ALA A 22 -3.93 45.83 -30.82
N ASP A 23 -2.90 45.11 -31.26
CA ASP A 23 -2.28 44.05 -30.44
C ASP A 23 -1.87 44.60 -29.06
N GLY A 24 -2.18 43.84 -28.02
CA GLY A 24 -1.89 44.19 -26.64
C GLY A 24 -2.77 45.30 -26.03
N SER A 25 -3.74 45.86 -26.81
CA SER A 25 -4.63 46.90 -26.31
C SER A 25 -5.65 46.42 -25.28
N ILE A 26 -6.00 45.12 -25.28
CA ILE A 26 -6.83 44.47 -24.29
C ILE A 26 -5.93 43.81 -23.25
N THR A 27 -5.74 44.47 -22.11
CA THR A 27 -4.97 43.95 -20.96
C THR A 27 -5.87 43.27 -19.94
N SER A 28 -5.33 42.50 -19.04
CA SER A 28 -6.07 41.85 -17.94
C SER A 28 -6.91 42.85 -17.11
N ALA A 29 -6.41 44.06 -16.92
CA ALA A 29 -7.14 45.12 -16.20
C ALA A 29 -8.38 45.65 -16.96
N LYS A 30 -8.53 45.33 -18.23
CA LYS A 30 -9.70 45.71 -19.05
C LYS A 30 -10.72 44.59 -19.24
N LEU A 31 -10.40 43.39 -18.73
CA LEU A 31 -11.29 42.26 -18.67
C LEU A 31 -11.84 42.14 -17.24
N ALA A 32 -13.14 42.15 -17.09
CA ALA A 32 -13.74 41.83 -15.80
C ALA A 32 -13.49 40.34 -15.45
N ASP A 33 -13.51 40.01 -14.18
CA ASP A 33 -13.46 38.62 -13.75
C ASP A 33 -14.56 37.80 -14.44
N ASP A 34 -14.22 36.60 -14.90
CA ASP A 34 -15.12 35.70 -15.64
C ASP A 34 -15.64 36.24 -17.01
N ALA A 35 -15.06 37.32 -17.54
CA ALA A 35 -15.46 37.88 -18.84
C ALA A 35 -15.17 36.91 -20.02
N VAL A 36 -14.16 36.05 -19.88
CA VAL A 36 -13.81 34.99 -20.86
C VAL A 36 -14.27 33.64 -20.31
N THR A 37 -15.37 33.14 -20.80
CA THR A 37 -15.93 31.81 -20.45
C THR A 37 -15.49 30.77 -21.48
N SER A 38 -15.65 29.48 -21.15
CA SER A 38 -15.32 28.37 -22.07
C SER A 38 -16.04 28.49 -23.43
N ALA A 39 -17.27 28.99 -23.45
CA ALA A 39 -18.02 29.22 -24.69
C ALA A 39 -17.44 30.33 -25.59
N LYS A 40 -16.51 31.14 -25.09
CA LYS A 40 -15.83 32.22 -25.83
C LYS A 40 -14.42 31.82 -26.31
N ILE A 41 -13.97 30.64 -25.94
CA ILE A 41 -12.71 30.06 -26.38
C ILE A 41 -13.06 28.99 -27.42
N ALA A 42 -12.64 29.18 -28.66
CA ALA A 42 -12.84 28.16 -29.67
C ALA A 42 -12.04 26.90 -29.36
N ASP A 43 -12.51 25.75 -29.84
CA ASP A 43 -11.77 24.52 -29.75
C ASP A 43 -10.38 24.70 -30.36
N ASP A 44 -9.35 24.16 -29.69
CA ASP A 44 -7.93 24.27 -30.05
C ASP A 44 -7.34 25.70 -30.06
N ALA A 45 -8.08 26.72 -29.57
CA ALA A 45 -7.58 28.09 -29.49
C ALA A 45 -6.46 28.29 -28.46
N VAL A 46 -6.36 27.41 -27.45
CA VAL A 46 -5.29 27.41 -26.46
C VAL A 46 -4.30 26.31 -26.80
N VAL A 47 -3.20 26.69 -27.45
CA VAL A 47 -2.11 25.77 -27.80
C VAL A 47 -1.02 25.76 -26.71
N THR A 48 -0.18 24.73 -26.72
CA THR A 48 0.90 24.57 -25.71
C THR A 48 1.78 25.81 -25.59
N ALA A 49 2.11 26.46 -26.69
CA ALA A 49 2.92 27.68 -26.70
C ALA A 49 2.23 28.90 -26.07
N ALA A 50 0.89 28.86 -25.88
CA ALA A 50 0.13 29.92 -25.22
C ALA A 50 0.04 29.73 -23.70
N ILE A 51 0.53 28.61 -23.20
CA ILE A 51 0.56 28.27 -21.76
C ILE A 51 2.00 28.44 -21.28
N ALA A 52 2.24 29.39 -20.39
CA ALA A 52 3.56 29.55 -19.80
C ALA A 52 3.96 28.31 -18.99
N ASP A 53 5.26 28.03 -18.91
CA ASP A 53 5.79 26.95 -18.07
C ASP A 53 5.28 27.13 -16.64
N ASP A 54 4.87 26.03 -16.03
CA ASP A 54 4.29 25.97 -14.67
C ASP A 54 2.94 26.71 -14.48
N ALA A 55 2.34 27.27 -15.53
CA ALA A 55 1.03 27.94 -15.43
C ALA A 55 -0.12 26.97 -15.11
N VAL A 56 0.02 25.70 -15.50
CA VAL A 56 -0.91 24.62 -15.20
C VAL A 56 -0.32 23.76 -14.10
N THR A 57 -0.69 24.03 -12.87
CA THR A 57 -0.23 23.26 -11.70
C THR A 57 -1.15 22.05 -11.44
N THR A 58 -0.67 21.06 -10.71
CA THR A 58 -1.45 19.88 -10.30
C THR A 58 -2.76 20.25 -9.56
N ALA A 59 -2.80 21.40 -8.88
CA ALA A 59 -4.00 21.92 -8.26
C ALA A 59 -5.05 22.45 -9.28
N LYS A 60 -4.64 22.72 -10.53
CA LYS A 60 -5.52 23.22 -11.63
C LYS A 60 -5.87 22.14 -12.64
N THR A 61 -5.22 20.99 -12.55
CA THR A 61 -5.52 19.84 -13.39
C THR A 61 -6.13 18.74 -12.55
N THR A 62 -7.22 18.17 -13.00
CA THR A 62 -7.66 16.83 -12.56
C THR A 62 -6.88 15.78 -13.35
N VAL A 63 -5.55 15.95 -13.52
CA VAL A 63 -4.72 14.93 -14.16
C VAL A 63 -4.65 13.78 -13.20
N THR A 64 -5.51 12.80 -13.43
CA THR A 64 -5.42 11.49 -12.83
C THR A 64 -4.12 10.86 -13.32
N GLY A 65 -3.26 10.42 -12.41
CA GLY A 65 -2.07 9.64 -12.75
C GLY A 65 -0.70 10.36 -12.69
N ALA A 66 -0.64 11.65 -12.33
CA ALA A 66 0.64 12.37 -12.24
C ALA A 66 1.55 11.89 -11.10
N ASN A 67 0.96 11.35 -10.01
CA ASN A 67 1.72 10.87 -8.86
C ASN A 67 1.36 9.41 -8.56
N PRO A 68 2.25 8.47 -8.88
CA PRO A 68 2.00 7.06 -8.65
C PRO A 68 1.81 6.77 -7.15
N ASN A 69 0.92 5.83 -6.85
CA ASN A 69 0.79 5.30 -5.51
C ASN A 69 2.02 4.45 -5.16
N LEU A 70 2.73 4.81 -4.09
CA LEU A 70 3.88 4.07 -3.58
C LEU A 70 3.48 2.84 -2.75
N VAL A 71 2.22 2.76 -2.31
CA VAL A 71 1.70 1.62 -1.56
C VAL A 71 1.27 0.52 -2.52
N ILE A 72 2.02 -0.57 -2.57
CA ILE A 72 1.63 -1.78 -3.28
C ILE A 72 0.48 -2.45 -2.51
N ASN A 73 -0.52 -2.93 -3.23
CA ASN A 73 -1.71 -3.55 -2.65
C ASN A 73 -2.49 -2.62 -1.70
N GLY A 74 -2.54 -1.33 -2.04
CA GLY A 74 -3.29 -0.33 -1.26
C GLY A 74 -4.80 -0.56 -1.26
N SER A 75 -5.36 -1.25 -2.25
CA SER A 75 -6.78 -1.68 -2.34
C SER A 75 -7.05 -3.05 -1.71
N MET A 76 -6.06 -3.68 -1.08
CA MET A 76 -6.17 -4.93 -0.34
C MET A 76 -6.61 -6.15 -1.19
N GLN A 77 -6.39 -6.12 -2.51
CA GLN A 77 -6.87 -7.15 -3.44
C GLN A 77 -6.08 -8.46 -3.36
N ILE A 78 -4.80 -8.40 -3.05
CA ILE A 78 -3.90 -9.56 -3.07
C ILE A 78 -3.77 -10.12 -1.66
N ALA A 79 -4.07 -11.40 -1.49
CA ALA A 79 -4.00 -12.14 -0.22
C ALA A 79 -3.46 -13.55 -0.46
N GLN A 80 -2.17 -13.66 -0.66
CA GLN A 80 -1.50 -14.96 -0.87
C GLN A 80 -1.24 -15.71 0.44
N ARG A 81 -1.25 -15.02 1.58
CA ARG A 81 -1.10 -15.63 2.91
C ARG A 81 -2.45 -15.87 3.56
N PRO A 82 -2.59 -16.92 4.39
CA PRO A 82 -3.80 -17.13 5.16
C PRO A 82 -4.05 -15.96 6.13
N ALA A 83 -5.28 -15.85 6.59
CA ALA A 83 -5.64 -14.92 7.66
C ALA A 83 -4.83 -15.23 8.93
N LEU A 84 -4.47 -14.19 9.68
CA LEU A 84 -3.90 -14.33 11.01
C LEU A 84 -5.05 -14.53 12.00
N THR A 85 -4.98 -15.59 12.78
CA THR A 85 -5.96 -15.90 13.83
C THR A 85 -5.28 -16.06 15.17
N GLY A 86 -5.98 -15.70 16.26
CA GLY A 86 -5.48 -15.91 17.61
C GLY A 86 -4.21 -15.14 17.95
N GLN A 87 -3.96 -14.02 17.29
CA GLN A 87 -2.77 -13.21 17.54
C GLN A 87 -2.85 -12.54 18.91
N SER A 88 -1.94 -12.87 19.81
CA SER A 88 -1.92 -12.37 21.19
C SER A 88 -0.49 -12.25 21.74
N GLY A 89 -0.35 -11.66 22.92
CA GLY A 89 0.95 -11.44 23.56
C GLY A 89 1.81 -10.45 22.77
N THR A 90 3.09 -10.75 22.59
CA THR A 90 3.98 -10.02 21.69
C THR A 90 4.12 -10.84 20.42
N ASN A 91 3.49 -10.38 19.37
CA ASN A 91 3.43 -11.09 18.09
C ASN A 91 3.50 -10.13 16.91
N SER A 92 4.08 -10.61 15.84
CA SER A 92 4.18 -9.84 14.61
C SER A 92 4.28 -10.76 13.40
N ALA A 93 3.44 -10.53 12.41
CA ALA A 93 3.38 -11.37 11.22
C ALA A 93 2.81 -10.64 10.00
N TYR A 94 3.22 -11.08 8.82
CA TYR A 94 2.50 -10.85 7.58
C TYR A 94 1.38 -11.89 7.43
N GLY A 95 0.20 -11.47 7.03
CA GLY A 95 -0.92 -12.37 6.76
C GLY A 95 -2.24 -11.64 6.56
N GLY A 96 -3.21 -12.35 6.00
CA GLY A 96 -4.52 -11.81 5.65
C GLY A 96 -4.51 -10.98 4.37
N VAL A 97 -3.57 -10.06 4.21
CA VAL A 97 -3.38 -9.22 3.01
C VAL A 97 -1.89 -9.04 2.76
N ASP A 98 -1.44 -9.24 1.53
CA ASP A 98 -0.03 -9.13 1.18
C ASP A 98 0.50 -7.70 1.38
N ARG A 99 1.77 -7.59 1.80
CA ARG A 99 2.50 -6.36 2.11
C ARG A 99 2.12 -5.71 3.44
N TRP A 100 1.05 -6.12 4.08
CA TRP A 100 0.59 -5.55 5.36
C TRP A 100 1.04 -6.43 6.52
N TYR A 101 1.79 -5.83 7.44
CA TYR A 101 2.37 -6.46 8.62
C TYR A 101 1.58 -6.06 9.84
N ASN A 102 1.08 -7.04 10.59
CA ASN A 102 0.44 -6.78 11.87
C ASN A 102 1.47 -6.92 12.97
N GLU A 103 1.51 -5.96 13.88
CA GLU A 103 2.40 -5.97 15.04
C GLU A 103 1.62 -5.62 16.28
N LEU A 104 1.71 -6.46 17.30
CA LEU A 104 1.02 -6.25 18.56
C LEU A 104 1.90 -6.65 19.74
N ARG A 105 1.65 -5.99 20.86
CA ARG A 105 2.29 -6.27 22.15
C ARG A 105 1.27 -6.13 23.27
N ASN A 106 0.94 -7.26 23.93
CA ASN A 106 0.09 -7.31 25.10
C ASN A 106 -1.22 -6.51 24.94
N VAL A 107 -1.90 -6.72 23.83
CA VAL A 107 -3.22 -6.14 23.56
C VAL A 107 -4.16 -7.28 23.26
N GLY A 108 -5.15 -7.59 24.00
CA GLY A 108 -6.13 -8.62 23.72
C GLY A 108 -5.74 -9.72 22.71
N THR A 109 -6.70 -10.34 22.08
CA THR A 109 -6.46 -11.30 20.97
C THR A 109 -7.08 -10.76 19.69
N TYR A 110 -6.36 -10.90 18.58
CA TYR A 110 -6.78 -10.36 17.29
C TYR A 110 -6.78 -11.39 16.16
N SER A 111 -7.62 -11.15 15.17
CA SER A 111 -7.49 -11.71 13.84
C SER A 111 -7.26 -10.60 12.81
N VAL A 112 -6.52 -10.92 11.75
CA VAL A 112 -6.30 -10.04 10.59
C VAL A 112 -6.62 -10.82 9.33
N SER A 113 -7.52 -10.31 8.51
CA SER A 113 -8.01 -10.99 7.32
C SER A 113 -8.35 -10.01 6.19
N GLN A 114 -8.46 -10.54 4.98
CA GLN A 114 -9.09 -9.84 3.88
C GLN A 114 -10.61 -9.95 4.01
N SER A 115 -11.33 -8.86 3.78
CA SER A 115 -12.79 -8.81 3.71
C SER A 115 -13.23 -8.42 2.30
N THR A 116 -14.22 -9.15 1.77
CA THR A 116 -14.90 -8.88 0.50
C THR A 116 -16.30 -8.35 0.68
N SER A 117 -16.82 -8.40 1.90
CA SER A 117 -18.20 -8.01 2.24
C SER A 117 -18.30 -6.63 2.91
N VAL A 118 -17.25 -6.18 3.58
CA VAL A 118 -17.21 -4.88 4.25
C VAL A 118 -16.22 -3.99 3.50
N VAL A 119 -16.70 -3.32 2.46
CA VAL A 119 -15.90 -2.48 1.56
C VAL A 119 -16.60 -1.15 1.29
N PRO A 120 -15.89 -0.03 1.02
CA PRO A 120 -16.51 1.20 0.56
C PRO A 120 -16.89 1.09 -0.92
N GLU A 121 -17.75 1.99 -1.39
CA GLU A 121 -18.11 2.08 -2.81
C GLU A 121 -16.86 2.21 -3.69
N GLY A 122 -16.83 1.49 -4.79
CA GLY A 122 -15.71 1.45 -5.74
C GLY A 122 -14.58 0.50 -5.37
N PHE A 123 -14.61 -0.16 -4.21
CA PHE A 123 -13.61 -1.14 -3.81
C PHE A 123 -14.21 -2.55 -3.69
N SER A 124 -13.40 -3.56 -3.96
CA SER A 124 -13.79 -4.97 -3.85
C SER A 124 -13.26 -5.64 -2.59
N HIS A 125 -12.24 -5.07 -1.96
CA HIS A 125 -11.56 -5.67 -0.81
C HIS A 125 -11.18 -4.61 0.23
N SER A 126 -11.10 -5.06 1.49
CA SER A 126 -10.51 -4.32 2.59
C SER A 126 -9.72 -5.25 3.50
N LEU A 127 -8.81 -4.70 4.30
CA LEU A 127 -8.15 -5.39 5.39
C LEU A 127 -8.99 -5.20 6.64
N GLU A 128 -9.33 -6.30 7.33
CA GLU A 128 -10.00 -6.31 8.63
C GLU A 128 -9.02 -6.63 9.74
N VAL A 129 -9.01 -5.82 10.79
CA VAL A 129 -8.43 -6.13 12.11
C VAL A 129 -9.59 -6.28 13.08
N LYS A 130 -9.73 -7.44 13.70
CA LYS A 130 -10.81 -7.74 14.64
C LYS A 130 -10.26 -8.17 15.99
N CYS A 131 -10.69 -7.49 17.05
CA CYS A 131 -10.43 -7.90 18.43
C CYS A 131 -11.32 -9.10 18.77
N THR A 132 -10.77 -10.28 18.91
CA THR A 132 -11.54 -11.50 19.25
C THR A 132 -11.66 -11.72 20.76
N THR A 133 -10.68 -11.28 21.54
CA THR A 133 -10.72 -11.27 23.00
C THR A 133 -10.30 -9.90 23.51
N ALA A 134 -11.17 -9.26 24.27
CA ALA A 134 -10.93 -7.92 24.78
C ALA A 134 -9.85 -7.88 25.87
N ASP A 135 -9.15 -6.74 25.91
CA ASP A 135 -8.28 -6.31 27.00
C ASP A 135 -8.60 -4.83 27.27
N ALA A 136 -9.41 -4.59 28.28
CA ALA A 136 -9.83 -3.24 28.64
C ALA A 136 -8.77 -2.47 29.44
N SER A 137 -7.74 -3.17 29.96
CA SER A 137 -6.73 -2.60 30.87
C SER A 137 -5.34 -2.78 30.29
N LEU A 138 -5.05 -2.11 29.19
CA LEU A 138 -3.75 -2.18 28.54
C LEU A 138 -2.62 -1.77 29.48
N ASP A 139 -1.54 -2.54 29.47
CA ASP A 139 -0.28 -2.10 30.05
C ASP A 139 0.19 -0.80 29.39
N ALA A 140 0.97 -0.01 30.11
CA ALA A 140 1.47 1.28 29.60
C ALA A 140 2.23 1.12 28.27
N ASN A 141 2.96 0.03 28.08
CA ASN A 141 3.76 -0.27 26.90
C ASN A 141 3.06 -1.18 25.87
N SER A 142 1.75 -1.41 26.00
CA SER A 142 0.95 -2.20 25.06
C SER A 142 0.70 -1.45 23.77
N TYR A 143 0.69 -2.15 22.61
CA TYR A 143 0.36 -1.56 21.34
C TYR A 143 -0.15 -2.56 20.32
N GLY A 144 -0.92 -2.06 19.35
CA GLY A 144 -1.34 -2.78 18.17
C GLY A 144 -1.43 -1.83 16.96
N HIS A 145 -0.78 -2.20 15.86
CA HIS A 145 -0.80 -1.42 14.63
C HIS A 145 -0.57 -2.30 13.39
N LEU A 146 -1.09 -1.84 12.26
CA LEU A 146 -0.69 -2.31 10.95
C LEU A 146 0.52 -1.50 10.47
N THR A 147 1.47 -2.17 9.85
CA THR A 147 2.68 -1.56 9.32
C THR A 147 2.83 -1.88 7.84
N TYR A 148 3.13 -0.87 7.04
CA TYR A 148 3.58 -1.01 5.67
C TYR A 148 5.03 -0.53 5.56
N LYS A 149 5.90 -1.34 4.93
CA LYS A 149 7.32 -1.01 4.79
C LYS A 149 7.67 -0.77 3.33
N PHE A 150 8.41 0.31 3.07
CA PHE A 150 8.91 0.70 1.75
C PHE A 150 10.39 0.39 1.62
N GLU A 151 10.83 -0.11 0.47
CA GLU A 151 12.25 -0.12 0.15
C GLU A 151 12.77 1.33 0.04
N GLY A 152 14.02 1.56 0.42
CA GLY A 152 14.60 2.89 0.30
C GLY A 152 14.59 3.42 -1.14
N GLN A 153 14.78 2.55 -2.12
CA GLN A 153 14.72 2.91 -3.55
C GLN A 153 13.34 3.40 -4.02
N ASP A 154 12.24 2.96 -3.38
CA ASP A 154 10.87 3.27 -3.81
C ASP A 154 10.39 4.64 -3.32
N VAL A 155 11.12 5.27 -2.40
CA VAL A 155 10.74 6.54 -1.76
C VAL A 155 11.64 7.70 -2.11
N GLN A 156 12.44 7.58 -3.18
CA GLN A 156 13.38 8.62 -3.59
C GLN A 156 12.70 9.87 -4.14
N ASP A 157 11.47 9.75 -4.67
CA ASP A 157 10.68 10.87 -5.19
C ASP A 157 10.35 11.93 -4.13
N PHE A 158 10.35 11.57 -2.85
CA PHE A 158 10.20 12.54 -1.77
C PHE A 158 11.40 13.46 -1.63
N LYS A 159 12.55 13.14 -2.22
CA LYS A 159 13.81 13.89 -2.12
C LYS A 159 14.17 14.25 -0.67
N LYS A 160 13.72 13.36 0.26
CA LYS A 160 13.87 13.59 1.71
C LYS A 160 15.33 13.79 2.08
N GLY A 161 15.59 14.72 3.00
CA GLY A 161 16.95 15.09 3.42
C GLY A 161 17.64 16.09 2.50
N THR A 162 16.95 16.66 1.52
CA THR A 162 17.48 17.68 0.60
C THR A 162 16.69 18.99 0.70
N SER A 163 17.24 20.08 0.19
CA SER A 163 16.53 21.36 0.09
C SER A 163 15.32 21.32 -0.85
N SER A 164 15.23 20.30 -1.71
CA SER A 164 14.13 20.07 -2.64
C SER A 164 13.13 19.01 -2.14
N ALA A 165 13.14 18.70 -0.84
CA ALA A 165 12.23 17.72 -0.26
C ALA A 165 10.77 18.07 -0.52
N ILE A 166 9.97 17.05 -0.84
CA ILE A 166 8.55 17.17 -1.19
C ILE A 166 7.71 16.65 -0.02
N ALA A 167 6.52 17.22 0.19
CA ALA A 167 5.55 16.76 1.16
C ALA A 167 5.01 15.36 0.79
N PHE A 168 4.49 14.66 1.80
CA PHE A 168 3.88 13.34 1.65
C PHE A 168 2.37 13.52 1.72
N ALA A 169 1.65 13.17 0.67
CA ALA A 169 0.20 13.16 0.66
C ALA A 169 -0.29 11.71 0.86
N LEU A 170 -1.01 11.49 1.96
CA LEU A 170 -1.56 10.19 2.33
C LEU A 170 -3.08 10.25 2.29
N SER A 171 -3.71 9.36 1.51
CA SER A 171 -5.16 9.16 1.54
C SER A 171 -5.50 7.70 1.77
N PHE A 172 -6.63 7.44 2.42
CA PHE A 172 -7.11 6.09 2.68
C PHE A 172 -8.59 6.09 3.06
N TRP A 173 -9.24 4.96 2.87
CA TRP A 173 -10.57 4.67 3.40
C TRP A 173 -10.44 3.86 4.68
N VAL A 174 -11.15 4.27 5.71
CA VAL A 174 -11.13 3.64 7.02
C VAL A 174 -12.55 3.50 7.58
N ARG A 175 -12.79 2.41 8.29
CA ARG A 175 -14.03 2.15 9.02
C ARG A 175 -13.68 1.48 10.34
N SER A 176 -14.31 1.89 11.43
CA SER A 176 -14.18 1.19 12.71
C SER A 176 -15.50 1.10 13.43
N SER A 177 -15.65 0.08 14.26
CA SER A 177 -16.77 -0.02 15.21
C SER A 177 -16.66 0.98 16.36
N LYS A 178 -15.49 1.61 16.54
CA LYS A 178 -15.23 2.62 17.59
C LYS A 178 -14.92 3.98 16.96
N THR A 179 -15.62 5.00 17.42
CA THR A 179 -15.32 6.40 17.10
C THR A 179 -14.19 6.93 17.97
N GLY A 180 -13.55 7.99 17.53
CA GLY A 180 -12.50 8.66 18.30
C GLY A 180 -11.27 8.98 17.48
N THR A 181 -10.18 9.29 18.16
CA THR A 181 -8.91 9.65 17.57
C THR A 181 -8.08 8.40 17.25
N TYR A 182 -7.62 8.32 16.03
CA TYR A 182 -6.67 7.31 15.53
C TYR A 182 -5.42 7.99 15.01
N VAL A 183 -4.33 7.23 14.94
CA VAL A 183 -3.03 7.80 14.56
C VAL A 183 -2.45 7.05 13.36
N VAL A 184 -1.97 7.82 12.39
CA VAL A 184 -0.97 7.34 11.42
C VAL A 184 0.38 7.90 11.80
N ARG A 185 1.43 7.10 11.62
CA ARG A 185 2.81 7.51 11.86
C ARG A 185 3.66 7.09 10.67
N ILE A 186 4.58 7.96 10.28
CA ILE A 186 5.64 7.61 9.33
C ILE A 186 6.98 7.61 10.08
N ARG A 187 7.79 6.60 9.80
CA ARG A 187 9.16 6.48 10.26
C ARG A 187 10.10 6.44 9.07
N ASP A 188 11.10 7.29 9.10
CA ASP A 188 12.32 7.14 8.33
C ASP A 188 13.23 6.15 9.06
N ASN A 189 13.38 4.96 8.50
CA ASN A 189 14.16 3.88 9.11
C ASN A 189 15.67 4.11 8.96
N SER A 190 16.09 4.87 7.93
CA SER A 190 17.50 5.17 7.68
C SER A 190 18.09 6.15 8.71
N ASN A 191 17.27 7.07 9.23
CA ASN A 191 17.72 8.16 10.08
C ASN A 191 17.01 8.21 11.45
N ALA A 192 16.17 7.23 11.77
CA ALA A 192 15.38 7.17 13.01
C ALA A 192 14.57 8.47 13.27
N ARG A 193 13.97 9.05 12.21
CA ARG A 193 13.11 10.21 12.30
C ARG A 193 11.65 9.82 12.14
N TYR A 194 10.76 10.53 12.81
CA TYR A 194 9.35 10.16 12.93
C TYR A 194 8.46 11.38 12.76
N ILE A 195 7.23 11.12 12.35
CA ILE A 195 6.15 12.07 12.42
C ILE A 195 4.83 11.32 12.59
N SER A 196 4.00 11.74 13.54
CA SER A 196 2.66 11.21 13.76
C SER A 196 1.59 12.25 13.43
N ARG A 197 0.46 11.76 12.94
CA ARG A 197 -0.72 12.58 12.60
C ARG A 197 -1.97 11.88 13.09
N ASN A 198 -2.82 12.67 13.73
CA ASN A 198 -4.12 12.21 14.19
C ASN A 198 -5.16 12.37 13.08
N TYR A 199 -6.11 11.45 13.05
CA TYR A 199 -7.35 11.57 12.30
C TYR A 199 -8.51 11.08 13.19
N THR A 200 -9.71 11.53 12.90
CA THR A 200 -10.89 11.16 13.68
C THR A 200 -11.78 10.25 12.86
N ILE A 201 -12.24 9.15 13.46
CA ILE A 201 -13.38 8.39 12.96
C ILE A 201 -14.61 8.93 13.68
N SER A 202 -15.51 9.56 12.94
CA SER A 202 -16.63 10.33 13.46
C SER A 202 -17.88 9.47 13.67
N SER A 203 -18.06 8.44 12.83
CA SER A 203 -19.24 7.58 12.85
C SER A 203 -18.85 6.12 12.90
N ALA A 204 -19.33 5.41 13.92
CA ALA A 204 -19.06 3.98 14.05
C ALA A 204 -19.65 3.20 12.86
N ASN A 205 -18.91 2.19 12.40
CA ASN A 205 -19.31 1.31 11.31
C ASN A 205 -19.63 2.03 9.99
N THR A 206 -19.04 3.21 9.77
CA THR A 206 -19.19 4.00 8.54
C THR A 206 -17.83 4.16 7.86
N TRP A 207 -17.79 3.99 6.54
CA TRP A 207 -16.59 4.26 5.77
C TRP A 207 -16.35 5.75 5.64
N GLU A 208 -15.16 6.19 5.99
CA GLU A 208 -14.73 7.58 5.90
C GLU A 208 -13.43 7.65 5.08
N ASN A 209 -13.37 8.53 4.08
CA ASN A 209 -12.13 8.84 3.38
C ASN A 209 -11.33 9.86 4.19
N LYS A 210 -10.05 9.60 4.40
CA LYS A 210 -9.13 10.49 5.10
C LYS A 210 -8.02 10.94 4.18
N THR A 211 -7.68 12.21 4.30
CA THR A 211 -6.55 12.84 3.58
C THR A 211 -5.66 13.55 4.58
N ILE A 212 -4.36 13.29 4.53
CA ILE A 212 -3.39 13.84 5.46
C ILE A 212 -2.17 14.29 4.66
N VAL A 213 -1.82 15.57 4.75
CA VAL A 213 -0.57 16.08 4.21
C VAL A 213 0.46 16.14 5.32
N ILE A 214 1.59 15.50 5.11
CA ILE A 214 2.72 15.42 6.02
C ILE A 214 3.82 16.30 5.44
N PRO A 215 4.38 17.25 6.22
CA PRO A 215 5.36 18.20 5.72
C PRO A 215 6.61 17.50 5.18
N ALA A 216 7.24 18.12 4.19
CA ALA A 216 8.54 17.71 3.70
C ALA A 216 9.58 17.70 4.84
N ASP A 217 10.56 16.80 4.74
CA ASP A 217 11.69 16.76 5.69
C ASP A 217 13.00 16.97 4.93
N THR A 218 13.64 18.09 5.20
CA THR A 218 14.93 18.44 4.60
C THR A 218 16.13 17.80 5.32
N THR A 219 15.87 16.95 6.34
CA THR A 219 16.90 16.32 7.16
C THR A 219 16.85 14.80 7.01
N GLY A 220 18.02 14.17 6.88
CA GLY A 220 18.14 12.71 6.83
C GLY A 220 17.76 12.13 5.46
N VAL A 221 18.76 11.92 4.63
CA VAL A 221 18.60 11.27 3.31
C VAL A 221 18.25 9.78 3.50
N ILE A 222 17.23 9.33 2.83
CA ILE A 222 16.91 7.89 2.80
C ILE A 222 17.84 7.20 1.82
N THR A 223 18.52 6.15 2.28
CA THR A 223 19.45 5.38 1.45
C THR A 223 18.71 4.70 0.30
N ASN A 224 19.18 4.91 -0.94
CA ASN A 224 18.64 4.28 -2.15
C ASN A 224 19.10 2.81 -2.24
N ASN A 225 18.36 1.92 -1.61
CA ASN A 225 18.63 0.47 -1.63
C ASN A 225 17.34 -0.34 -1.41
N THR A 226 17.46 -1.66 -1.34
CA THR A 226 16.34 -2.60 -1.11
C THR A 226 16.03 -2.86 0.37
N SER A 227 16.71 -2.19 1.29
CA SER A 227 16.38 -2.28 2.73
C SER A 227 15.17 -1.42 3.07
N SER A 228 14.57 -1.64 4.24
CA SER A 228 13.48 -0.80 4.74
C SER A 228 13.94 0.64 4.93
N GLY A 229 13.59 1.51 3.98
CA GLY A 229 13.90 2.95 4.03
C GLY A 229 12.88 3.73 4.85
N MET A 230 11.61 3.35 4.75
CA MET A 230 10.51 4.04 5.41
C MET A 230 9.43 3.04 5.85
N SER A 231 8.68 3.38 6.90
CA SER A 231 7.53 2.61 7.36
C SER A 231 6.35 3.53 7.64
N LEU A 232 5.15 3.05 7.27
CA LEU A 232 3.86 3.69 7.54
C LEU A 232 3.08 2.81 8.53
N TYR A 233 2.58 3.41 9.61
CA TYR A 233 1.87 2.73 10.68
C TYR A 233 0.44 3.24 10.81
N PHE A 234 -0.51 2.33 10.92
CA PHE A 234 -1.90 2.63 11.30
C PHE A 234 -2.15 2.01 12.67
N TRP A 235 -2.23 2.85 13.69
CA TRP A 235 -2.47 2.40 15.06
C TRP A 235 -3.94 2.09 15.27
N TYR A 236 -4.23 1.02 16.02
CA TYR A 236 -5.59 0.67 16.44
C TYR A 236 -5.73 0.47 17.95
N SER A 237 -4.63 0.28 18.69
CA SER A 237 -4.57 0.24 20.15
C SER A 237 -3.21 0.74 20.65
N ALA A 238 -3.19 1.46 21.76
CA ALA A 238 -1.95 1.92 22.38
C ALA A 238 -2.14 2.18 23.89
N GLY A 239 -1.15 1.79 24.68
CA GLY A 239 -1.06 2.10 26.11
C GLY A 239 -0.53 3.50 26.39
N SER A 240 -0.50 3.89 27.66
CA SER A 240 -0.21 5.27 28.10
C SER A 240 1.20 5.76 27.75
N ASP A 241 2.18 4.90 27.59
CA ASP A 241 3.54 5.28 27.15
C ASP A 241 3.53 5.95 25.78
N TYR A 242 2.52 5.65 24.93
CA TYR A 242 2.47 6.12 23.55
C TYR A 242 1.43 7.22 23.32
N THR A 243 0.46 7.37 24.23
CA THR A 243 -0.74 8.19 24.00
C THR A 243 -0.74 9.54 24.69
N SER A 244 0.20 9.77 25.63
CA SER A 244 0.18 10.93 26.56
C SER A 244 0.70 12.23 25.96
N GLY A 245 1.37 12.20 24.79
CA GLY A 245 1.91 13.37 24.11
C GLY A 245 0.91 14.08 23.21
N SER A 246 1.42 15.01 22.42
CA SER A 246 0.67 15.71 21.37
C SER A 246 1.19 15.30 19.99
N PRO A 247 0.35 15.41 18.93
CA PRO A 247 0.80 15.16 17.56
C PRO A 247 1.99 16.06 17.19
N GLU A 248 2.95 15.50 16.51
CA GLU A 248 4.16 16.21 16.11
C GLU A 248 3.87 17.19 14.97
N SER A 249 4.36 18.41 15.03
CA SER A 249 4.23 19.42 13.96
C SER A 249 5.23 19.22 12.84
N ALA A 250 6.39 18.61 13.13
CA ALA A 250 7.52 18.41 12.21
C ALA A 250 8.20 17.07 12.47
N TRP A 251 8.99 16.62 11.51
CA TRP A 251 9.82 15.42 11.65
C TRP A 251 10.88 15.59 12.75
N GLY A 252 11.01 14.58 13.60
CA GLY A 252 11.95 14.61 14.71
C GLY A 252 12.38 13.22 15.18
N ALA A 253 13.21 13.19 16.22
CA ALA A 253 13.50 11.96 16.95
C ALA A 253 12.23 11.47 17.66
N ALA A 254 12.06 10.16 17.80
CA ALA A 254 10.91 9.61 18.51
C ALA A 254 10.95 9.96 20.00
N ALA A 255 9.84 10.49 20.50
CA ALA A 255 9.49 10.39 21.91
C ALA A 255 8.38 9.35 22.03
N SER A 256 8.48 8.41 22.97
CA SER A 256 7.46 7.35 23.08
C SER A 256 6.05 7.92 23.19
N SER A 257 5.85 8.95 24.00
CA SER A 257 4.55 9.59 24.24
C SER A 257 3.89 10.22 23.00
N THR A 258 4.66 10.49 21.94
CA THR A 258 4.16 11.10 20.71
C THR A 258 3.96 10.09 19.56
N LEU A 259 4.17 8.81 19.80
CA LEU A 259 4.06 7.80 18.74
C LEU A 259 2.61 7.54 18.34
N ALA A 260 1.67 7.60 19.29
CA ALA A 260 0.25 7.41 19.05
C ALA A 260 -0.61 8.32 19.93
N PRO A 261 -0.42 9.65 19.87
CA PRO A 261 -1.06 10.59 20.80
C PRO A 261 -2.59 10.52 20.71
N SER A 262 -3.25 10.33 21.86
CA SER A 262 -4.69 10.20 21.98
C SER A 262 -5.33 9.02 21.23
N GLN A 263 -4.56 8.00 20.87
CA GLN A 263 -5.08 6.81 20.19
C GLN A 263 -6.20 6.15 21.00
N VAL A 264 -7.33 5.88 20.34
CA VAL A 264 -8.41 5.08 20.92
C VAL A 264 -7.96 3.64 21.14
N ASN A 265 -8.46 3.00 22.21
CA ASN A 265 -8.18 1.58 22.44
C ASN A 265 -9.24 0.71 21.76
N LEU A 266 -8.89 0.01 20.66
CA LEU A 266 -9.76 -0.96 20.01
C LEU A 266 -9.89 -2.25 20.83
N SER A 267 -8.90 -2.54 21.69
CA SER A 267 -8.83 -3.79 22.47
C SER A 267 -9.86 -3.87 23.60
N ASP A 268 -10.45 -2.76 24.04
CA ASP A 268 -11.35 -2.76 25.21
C ASP A 268 -12.70 -3.44 24.97
N THR A 269 -13.00 -3.78 23.72
CA THR A 269 -14.31 -4.33 23.33
C THR A 269 -14.13 -5.55 22.45
N ALA A 270 -14.66 -6.69 22.87
CA ALA A 270 -14.67 -7.89 22.06
C ALA A 270 -15.51 -7.69 20.79
N ASN A 271 -15.04 -8.23 19.68
CA ASN A 271 -15.56 -8.06 18.32
C ASN A 271 -15.48 -6.60 17.78
N ALA A 272 -14.75 -5.72 18.43
CA ALA A 272 -14.41 -4.45 17.83
C ALA A 272 -13.59 -4.65 16.54
N THR A 273 -13.89 -3.85 15.53
CA THR A 273 -13.29 -3.98 14.19
C THR A 273 -12.70 -2.67 13.71
N PHE A 274 -11.62 -2.81 12.95
CA PHE A 274 -10.99 -1.73 12.19
C PHE A 274 -10.75 -2.23 10.76
N TYR A 275 -11.20 -1.48 9.78
CA TYR A 275 -11.03 -1.80 8.36
C TYR A 275 -10.25 -0.71 7.65
N LEU A 276 -9.43 -1.10 6.68
CA LEU A 276 -8.58 -0.22 5.90
C LEU A 276 -8.57 -0.66 4.43
N THR A 277 -8.69 0.29 3.51
CA THR A 277 -8.50 0.09 2.06
C THR A 277 -8.21 1.40 1.34
N GLY A 278 -7.88 1.34 0.05
CA GLY A 278 -7.64 2.52 -0.76
C GLY A 278 -6.47 3.38 -0.25
N VAL A 279 -5.45 2.74 0.32
CA VAL A 279 -4.29 3.46 0.86
C VAL A 279 -3.40 3.94 -0.28
N LYS A 280 -3.22 5.25 -0.36
CA LYS A 280 -2.32 5.91 -1.33
C LYS A 280 -1.37 6.83 -0.60
N LEU A 281 -0.08 6.64 -0.84
CA LEU A 281 0.98 7.55 -0.43
C LEU A 281 1.69 8.07 -1.69
N GLU A 282 1.77 9.37 -1.83
CA GLU A 282 2.35 10.02 -3.01
C GLU A 282 3.23 11.22 -2.61
N ALA A 283 4.21 11.55 -3.44
CA ALA A 283 5.07 12.71 -3.26
C ALA A 283 4.35 13.96 -3.82
N ALA A 284 3.53 14.61 -3.01
CA ALA A 284 2.67 15.72 -3.41
C ALA A 284 2.33 16.64 -2.24
N ALA A 285 1.93 17.86 -2.55
CA ALA A 285 1.42 18.82 -1.57
C ALA A 285 -0.10 18.64 -1.27
N ALA A 286 -0.79 17.80 -2.04
CA ALA A 286 -2.20 17.46 -1.86
C ALA A 286 -2.46 16.03 -2.33
N CYS A 287 -3.46 15.37 -1.73
CA CYS A 287 -3.86 14.03 -2.14
C CYS A 287 -4.62 14.08 -3.48
N THR A 288 -4.26 13.17 -4.38
CA THR A 288 -5.02 12.94 -5.62
C THR A 288 -5.96 11.74 -5.46
N THR A 289 -6.89 11.57 -6.41
CA THR A 289 -7.82 10.44 -6.39
C THR A 289 -7.07 9.10 -6.39
N TYR A 290 -7.62 8.11 -5.67
CA TYR A 290 -7.10 6.75 -5.71
C TYR A 290 -7.34 6.13 -7.09
N GLU A 291 -6.29 5.64 -7.71
CA GLU A 291 -6.37 4.91 -8.97
C GLU A 291 -6.27 3.41 -8.69
N HIS A 292 -7.22 2.66 -9.23
CA HIS A 292 -7.23 1.22 -9.10
C HIS A 292 -6.26 0.60 -10.10
N PRO A 293 -5.14 0.04 -9.64
CA PRO A 293 -4.23 -0.66 -10.53
C PRO A 293 -4.87 -1.95 -11.04
N ASP A 294 -4.44 -2.40 -12.21
CA ASP A 294 -4.79 -3.73 -12.72
C ASP A 294 -4.32 -4.83 -11.75
N TYR A 295 -5.17 -5.86 -11.57
CA TYR A 295 -4.90 -6.98 -10.66
C TYR A 295 -3.56 -7.66 -10.95
N SER A 296 -3.27 -7.95 -12.23
CA SER A 296 -2.04 -8.64 -12.64
C SER A 296 -0.79 -7.82 -12.30
N THR A 297 -0.89 -6.51 -12.47
CA THR A 297 0.17 -5.56 -12.10
C THR A 297 0.42 -5.57 -10.59
N GLU A 298 -0.63 -5.47 -9.77
CA GLU A 298 -0.49 -5.49 -8.30
C GLU A 298 -0.03 -6.85 -7.80
N PHE A 299 -0.56 -7.94 -8.35
CA PHE A 299 -0.09 -9.29 -8.03
C PHE A 299 1.41 -9.45 -8.32
N THR A 300 1.85 -8.99 -9.49
CA THR A 300 3.27 -9.04 -9.88
C THR A 300 4.15 -8.25 -8.91
N LYS A 301 3.71 -7.06 -8.49
CA LYS A 301 4.43 -6.27 -7.46
C LYS A 301 4.48 -6.99 -6.11
N CYS A 302 3.40 -7.65 -5.69
CA CYS A 302 3.38 -8.45 -4.46
C CYS A 302 4.35 -9.64 -4.54
N CYS A 303 4.44 -10.31 -5.69
CA CYS A 303 5.36 -11.43 -5.90
C CYS A 303 6.84 -11.08 -5.71
N ARG A 304 7.22 -9.80 -5.82
CA ARG A 304 8.57 -9.35 -5.46
C ARG A 304 8.91 -9.59 -3.98
N TYR A 305 7.90 -9.65 -3.11
CA TYR A 305 8.05 -9.76 -1.66
C TYR A 305 7.59 -11.12 -1.13
N PHE A 306 6.53 -11.64 -1.70
CA PHE A 306 5.99 -12.93 -1.33
C PHE A 306 5.32 -13.61 -2.53
N TRP A 307 5.62 -14.87 -2.71
CA TRP A 307 4.95 -15.71 -3.69
C TRP A 307 4.61 -17.07 -3.07
N ALA A 308 3.38 -17.52 -3.28
CA ALA A 308 2.90 -18.82 -2.85
C ALA A 308 2.46 -19.67 -4.05
N ILE A 309 2.90 -20.92 -4.09
CA ILE A 309 2.30 -21.94 -4.91
C ILE A 309 1.36 -22.72 -4.00
N ARG A 310 0.08 -22.80 -4.36
CA ARG A 310 -0.97 -23.46 -3.56
C ARG A 310 -1.64 -24.53 -4.36
N GLY A 311 -2.32 -25.45 -3.66
CA GLY A 311 -3.33 -26.32 -4.23
C GLY A 311 -4.48 -25.48 -4.79
N ASP A 312 -5.02 -25.91 -5.93
CA ASP A 312 -6.15 -25.25 -6.61
C ASP A 312 -7.43 -26.09 -6.48
N GLU A 313 -8.52 -25.42 -6.06
CA GLU A 313 -9.85 -26.02 -6.07
C GLU A 313 -10.36 -26.10 -7.51
N GLY A 314 -10.44 -27.28 -8.06
CA GLY A 314 -11.04 -27.48 -9.39
C GLY A 314 -10.22 -28.29 -10.38
N GLN A 315 -9.09 -28.79 -9.99
CA GLN A 315 -8.36 -29.78 -10.80
C GLN A 315 -8.92 -31.18 -10.53
N ASP A 316 -9.58 -31.71 -11.53
CA ASP A 316 -10.21 -33.05 -11.50
C ASP A 316 -9.16 -34.18 -11.66
N TYR A 317 -8.18 -34.20 -10.77
CA TYR A 317 -7.34 -35.36 -10.57
C TYR A 317 -7.59 -35.87 -9.16
N SER A 318 -8.31 -36.94 -9.02
CA SER A 318 -8.66 -37.59 -7.75
C SER A 318 -7.45 -37.58 -6.79
N ASN A 319 -7.46 -36.68 -5.82
CA ASN A 319 -6.48 -36.45 -4.75
C ASN A 319 -5.18 -35.70 -5.14
N ASN A 320 -5.10 -35.00 -6.28
CA ASN A 320 -3.96 -34.18 -6.65
C ASN A 320 -4.41 -32.72 -6.86
N TYR A 321 -4.19 -31.86 -5.88
CA TYR A 321 -4.63 -30.46 -5.91
C TYR A 321 -3.65 -29.57 -6.71
N GLY A 322 -3.68 -29.69 -8.05
CA GLY A 322 -3.11 -28.72 -8.99
C GLY A 322 -1.59 -28.63 -9.12
N PHE A 323 -0.81 -29.15 -8.19
CA PHE A 323 0.64 -29.10 -8.27
C PHE A 323 1.26 -30.49 -8.13
N VAL A 324 1.83 -30.99 -9.22
CA VAL A 324 2.50 -32.30 -9.25
C VAL A 324 3.93 -32.12 -9.73
N LEU A 325 4.88 -32.56 -8.93
CA LEU A 325 6.26 -32.77 -9.37
C LEU A 325 6.45 -34.23 -9.72
N GLN A 326 6.73 -34.52 -10.97
CA GLN A 326 6.91 -35.87 -11.48
C GLN A 326 8.29 -36.08 -12.08
N TRP A 327 8.94 -37.21 -11.76
CA TRP A 327 10.18 -37.67 -12.35
C TRP A 327 9.95 -38.95 -13.11
N SER A 328 10.33 -38.97 -14.37
CA SER A 328 10.33 -40.21 -15.16
C SER A 328 11.60 -41.04 -14.85
N SER A 329 11.42 -42.26 -14.37
CA SER A 329 12.27 -43.46 -14.40
C SER A 329 13.79 -43.38 -14.39
N ALA A 330 14.44 -42.33 -13.92
CA ALA A 330 15.89 -42.35 -13.74
C ALA A 330 16.22 -42.86 -12.33
N ARG A 331 17.02 -43.91 -12.20
CA ARG A 331 17.57 -44.38 -10.94
C ARG A 331 18.61 -43.37 -10.48
N PHE A 332 18.24 -42.54 -9.49
CA PHE A 332 19.21 -41.73 -8.77
C PHE A 332 19.62 -42.44 -7.47
N SER A 333 20.74 -43.11 -7.53
CA SER A 333 21.38 -43.67 -6.33
C SER A 333 22.26 -42.60 -5.71
N GLY A 334 21.91 -42.13 -4.54
CA GLY A 334 22.73 -41.22 -3.74
C GLY A 334 22.59 -39.71 -4.01
N TRP A 335 21.68 -39.28 -4.89
CA TRP A 335 21.40 -37.87 -5.16
C TRP A 335 19.91 -37.56 -4.94
N ASN A 336 19.63 -36.47 -4.26
CA ASN A 336 18.23 -36.00 -4.09
C ASN A 336 17.80 -35.31 -5.40
N PRO A 337 16.75 -35.78 -6.05
CA PRO A 337 16.20 -35.08 -7.21
C PRO A 337 15.60 -33.75 -6.75
N PHE A 338 15.78 -32.72 -7.55
CA PHE A 338 15.21 -31.41 -7.29
C PHE A 338 14.59 -30.81 -8.55
N TRP A 339 13.62 -29.96 -8.34
CA TRP A 339 12.94 -29.19 -9.37
C TRP A 339 13.24 -27.71 -9.14
N THR A 340 13.72 -27.01 -10.15
CA THR A 340 13.95 -25.56 -10.09
C THR A 340 12.76 -24.84 -10.67
N MET A 341 12.17 -23.92 -9.88
CA MET A 341 11.08 -23.05 -10.27
C MET A 341 11.59 -21.63 -10.40
N ASN A 342 11.19 -20.96 -11.48
CA ASN A 342 11.44 -19.54 -11.64
C ASN A 342 10.32 -18.74 -10.98
N PHE A 343 10.67 -17.67 -10.29
CA PHE A 343 9.69 -16.74 -9.73
C PHE A 343 9.06 -15.89 -10.84
N PRO A 344 7.81 -15.45 -10.66
CA PRO A 344 7.13 -14.57 -11.61
C PRO A 344 7.92 -13.28 -11.89
N VAL A 345 8.63 -12.80 -10.86
CA VAL A 345 9.50 -11.62 -10.92
C VAL A 345 10.73 -11.81 -10.04
N GLN A 346 11.74 -10.97 -10.23
CA GLN A 346 12.88 -10.95 -9.33
C GLN A 346 12.45 -10.54 -7.92
N MET A 347 12.62 -11.43 -6.95
CA MET A 347 12.31 -11.14 -5.57
C MET A 347 13.26 -10.09 -4.97
N ARG A 348 12.81 -9.36 -3.97
CA ARG A 348 13.58 -8.32 -3.29
C ARG A 348 14.90 -8.86 -2.72
N ALA A 349 14.84 -10.00 -2.08
CA ALA A 349 15.98 -10.71 -1.50
C ALA A 349 15.90 -12.19 -1.88
N ILE A 350 16.92 -12.97 -1.56
CA ILE A 350 16.83 -14.44 -1.63
C ILE A 350 15.78 -14.88 -0.62
N PRO A 351 14.69 -15.55 -1.05
CA PRO A 351 13.56 -15.82 -0.16
C PRO A 351 13.86 -16.92 0.86
N THR A 352 13.18 -16.82 1.98
CA THR A 352 12.95 -17.97 2.86
C THR A 352 11.90 -18.86 2.23
N THR A 353 12.15 -20.15 2.15
CA THR A 353 11.21 -21.14 1.60
C THR A 353 10.59 -21.92 2.76
N THR A 354 9.27 -21.95 2.81
CA THR A 354 8.50 -22.72 3.80
C THR A 354 7.54 -23.65 3.09
N ILE A 355 7.53 -24.92 3.46
CA ILE A 355 6.56 -25.90 2.99
C ILE A 355 5.45 -25.97 4.03
N VAL A 356 4.21 -25.76 3.59
CA VAL A 356 3.01 -25.71 4.43
C VAL A 356 2.14 -26.92 4.10
N GLY A 357 1.58 -27.55 5.13
CA GLY A 357 0.67 -28.68 5.01
C GLY A 357 1.34 -30.04 4.87
N THR A 358 0.54 -31.03 4.46
CA THR A 358 0.95 -32.42 4.29
C THR A 358 0.87 -32.82 2.82
N TRP A 359 2.00 -33.17 2.26
CA TRP A 359 2.12 -33.52 0.84
C TRP A 359 2.05 -35.03 0.64
N GLY A 360 1.33 -35.43 -0.38
CA GLY A 360 1.37 -36.81 -0.87
C GLY A 360 2.66 -37.06 -1.64
N THR A 361 3.30 -38.18 -1.38
CA THR A 361 4.47 -38.64 -2.13
C THR A 361 4.30 -40.10 -2.53
N ASN A 362 4.76 -40.43 -3.74
CA ASN A 362 4.83 -41.81 -4.21
C ASN A 362 6.24 -42.09 -4.70
N ASN A 363 6.84 -43.20 -4.21
CA ASN A 363 8.22 -43.60 -4.50
C ASN A 363 9.26 -42.51 -4.21
N ALA A 364 8.94 -41.55 -3.36
CA ALA A 364 9.80 -40.44 -2.96
C ALA A 364 9.80 -40.32 -1.43
N GLY A 365 10.88 -39.82 -0.88
CA GLY A 365 11.01 -39.52 0.55
C GLY A 365 10.33 -38.21 0.93
N SER A 366 10.69 -37.65 2.07
CA SER A 366 10.16 -36.37 2.53
C SER A 366 10.63 -35.20 1.67
N TRP A 367 9.79 -34.20 1.53
CA TRP A 367 10.13 -32.94 0.91
C TRP A 367 11.28 -32.24 1.63
N THR A 368 12.16 -31.68 0.84
CA THR A 368 13.23 -30.81 1.35
C THR A 368 13.38 -29.58 0.47
N ASN A 369 13.75 -28.49 1.10
CA ASN A 369 14.32 -27.38 0.37
C ASN A 369 15.69 -27.83 -0.15
N ALA A 370 15.87 -27.91 -1.48
CA ALA A 370 17.11 -28.40 -2.09
C ALA A 370 18.33 -27.46 -1.87
N GLY A 371 18.12 -26.34 -1.15
CA GLY A 371 19.20 -25.41 -0.78
C GLY A 371 19.63 -24.45 -1.89
N TYR A 372 19.23 -24.69 -3.14
CA TYR A 372 19.59 -23.81 -4.27
C TYR A 372 18.54 -22.73 -4.42
N LYS A 373 18.89 -21.51 -4.00
CA LYS A 373 18.00 -20.34 -4.06
C LYS A 373 18.72 -19.12 -4.61
N SER A 374 18.01 -18.35 -5.39
CA SER A 374 18.40 -17.02 -5.85
C SER A 374 17.23 -16.06 -5.72
N ARG A 375 17.41 -14.83 -6.14
CA ARG A 375 16.28 -13.88 -6.25
C ARG A 375 15.34 -14.18 -7.43
N MET A 376 15.72 -15.10 -8.33
CA MET A 376 14.98 -15.44 -9.55
C MET A 376 14.35 -16.82 -9.50
N SER A 377 14.86 -17.71 -8.64
CA SER A 377 14.45 -19.12 -8.63
C SER A 377 14.74 -19.78 -7.30
N ALA A 378 14.02 -20.86 -7.04
CA ALA A 378 14.29 -21.77 -5.95
C ALA A 378 14.18 -23.23 -6.41
N SER A 379 14.90 -24.13 -5.77
CA SER A 379 14.82 -25.56 -6.03
C SER A 379 14.16 -26.26 -4.85
N LEU A 380 13.15 -27.08 -5.16
CA LEU A 380 12.51 -28.01 -4.24
C LEU A 380 12.96 -29.42 -4.55
N GLY A 381 13.18 -30.24 -3.56
CA GLY A 381 13.65 -31.60 -3.72
C GLY A 381 13.08 -32.57 -2.71
N PHE A 382 13.49 -33.84 -2.86
CA PHE A 382 13.16 -34.88 -1.87
C PHE A 382 14.42 -35.35 -1.18
N SER A 383 14.34 -35.56 0.13
CA SER A 383 15.33 -36.31 0.88
C SER A 383 14.91 -37.77 0.97
N GLY A 384 15.81 -38.67 0.70
CA GLY A 384 15.60 -40.08 0.95
C GLY A 384 16.02 -41.00 -0.14
N THR A 385 16.23 -42.22 0.26
CA THR A 385 16.82 -43.34 -0.37
C THR A 385 16.09 -43.76 -1.65
N THR A 386 16.85 -43.96 -2.71
CA THR A 386 16.53 -44.73 -3.91
C THR A 386 15.10 -44.56 -4.46
N ILE A 387 14.96 -43.61 -5.39
CA ILE A 387 13.77 -43.51 -6.22
C ILE A 387 13.79 -44.66 -7.22
N THR A 388 12.87 -45.61 -7.08
CA THR A 388 12.68 -46.74 -8.03
C THR A 388 11.38 -46.51 -8.78
N GLY A 389 11.47 -46.21 -10.06
CA GLY A 389 10.27 -45.92 -10.87
C GLY A 389 9.87 -44.45 -10.89
N GLY A 390 8.79 -44.12 -11.53
CA GLY A 390 8.26 -42.74 -11.53
C GLY A 390 7.93 -42.30 -10.11
N ALA A 391 8.64 -41.27 -9.62
CA ALA A 391 8.35 -40.62 -8.35
C ALA A 391 7.55 -39.36 -8.58
N TYR A 392 6.56 -39.09 -7.74
CA TYR A 392 5.85 -37.84 -7.78
C TYR A 392 5.48 -37.35 -6.37
N ALA A 393 5.25 -36.07 -6.28
CA ALA A 393 4.65 -35.45 -5.11
C ALA A 393 3.58 -34.45 -5.53
N HIS A 394 2.61 -34.28 -4.68
CA HIS A 394 1.45 -33.44 -4.95
C HIS A 394 0.92 -32.81 -3.65
N PHE A 395 0.15 -31.76 -3.80
CA PHE A 395 -0.66 -31.23 -2.68
C PHE A 395 -1.76 -32.22 -2.31
N ASN A 396 -1.97 -32.41 -1.02
CA ASN A 396 -3.06 -33.23 -0.48
C ASN A 396 -4.33 -32.42 -0.21
N SER A 397 -4.20 -31.12 -0.13
CA SER A 397 -5.31 -30.20 0.14
C SER A 397 -5.06 -28.82 -0.50
N THR A 398 -6.10 -28.00 -0.55
CA THR A 398 -6.03 -26.60 -0.98
C THR A 398 -5.23 -25.72 -0.02
N ASP A 399 -5.06 -26.17 1.23
CA ASP A 399 -4.29 -25.47 2.26
C ASP A 399 -2.79 -25.76 2.17
N ASP A 400 -2.40 -26.76 1.39
CA ASP A 400 -0.98 -27.08 1.17
C ASP A 400 -0.34 -26.03 0.26
N ALA A 401 0.87 -25.61 0.60
CA ALA A 401 1.56 -24.56 -0.15
C ALA A 401 3.09 -24.65 -0.04
N VAL A 402 3.76 -24.01 -0.99
CA VAL A 402 5.16 -23.59 -0.85
C VAL A 402 5.19 -22.08 -0.82
N HIS A 403 5.71 -21.53 0.24
CA HIS A 403 5.88 -20.10 0.43
C HIS A 403 7.32 -19.68 0.16
N PHE A 404 7.48 -18.61 -0.59
CA PHE A 404 8.74 -17.91 -0.85
C PHE A 404 8.62 -16.50 -0.29
N ASP A 405 9.28 -16.24 0.85
CA ASP A 405 9.14 -15.00 1.60
C ASP A 405 10.43 -14.17 1.53
N ALA A 406 10.34 -12.99 0.97
CA ALA A 406 11.38 -11.98 0.86
C ALA A 406 10.93 -10.62 1.41
N GLU A 407 9.94 -10.58 2.32
CA GLU A 407 9.45 -9.34 2.95
C GLU A 407 10.54 -8.57 3.70
N ILE A 408 10.25 -7.30 3.99
CA ILE A 408 11.19 -6.36 4.61
C ILE A 408 11.12 -6.44 6.14
#